data_e2e540deaac9ad0c0623c930010500f7
#
_entry.id   e2e540deaac9ad0c0623c930010500f7
#
_cell.length_a   1.000
_cell.length_b   1.000
_cell.length_c   1.000
_cell.angle_alpha   90.00
_cell.angle_beta   90.00
_cell.angle_gamma   90.00
#
_symmetry.space_group_name_H-M   'P 1'
#
loop_
_entity.id
_entity.type
_entity.pdbx_description
1 polymer ?
#
loop_
_entity_poly.entity_id
_entity_poly.type
_entity_poly.pdbx_seq_one_letter_code
_entity_poly.pdbx_strand_id
1 'polypeptide(L)'
;DLFGRQRRLVEAARARVDGADALAQSARVSLVADVAATYHGLRLCQSMLATTTAAAASRGETARLARISRDAGFTAPATAALADASAADGRSRVVQQRAACDTQRKALVALTGMPEPTIEQKMAVAQVPPAPAALFSIAILPANTLRQRPDVWAAERSLLAARDEIDAADAARWPALS
;
A
#
# COMPACT_ATOMS: atom_id res chain seq x y z
N ASP A 1 -43.62 26.46 -0.37
CA ASP A 1 -42.63 26.32 -1.46
C ASP A 1 -43.36 26.03 -2.77
N LEU A 2 -44.00 27.05 -3.34
CA LEU A 2 -44.84 26.92 -4.56
C LEU A 2 -44.02 26.61 -5.83
N PHE A 3 -42.79 27.07 -5.89
CA PHE A 3 -41.89 26.89 -7.04
C PHE A 3 -40.82 25.82 -6.85
N GLY A 4 -40.86 25.09 -5.73
CA GLY A 4 -39.99 23.95 -5.49
C GLY A 4 -38.55 24.25 -5.10
N ARG A 5 -38.17 25.50 -4.88
CA ARG A 5 -36.80 25.93 -4.53
C ARG A 5 -36.25 25.16 -3.32
N GLN A 6 -37.01 25.14 -2.24
CA GLN A 6 -36.58 24.48 -1.00
C GLN A 6 -36.44 22.96 -1.18
N ARG A 7 -37.35 22.35 -1.93
CA ARG A 7 -37.28 20.92 -2.25
C ARG A 7 -36.02 20.60 -3.04
N ARG A 8 -35.66 21.41 -4.05
CA ARG A 8 -34.45 21.24 -4.85
C ARG A 8 -33.18 21.41 -4.01
N LEU A 9 -33.14 22.38 -3.10
CA LEU A 9 -32.01 22.53 -2.18
C LEU A 9 -31.85 21.31 -1.26
N VAL A 10 -32.94 20.72 -0.80
CA VAL A 10 -32.89 19.48 0.01
C VAL A 10 -32.41 18.30 -0.84
N GLU A 11 -32.87 18.17 -2.09
CA GLU A 11 -32.42 17.12 -3.01
C GLU A 11 -30.91 17.26 -3.32
N ALA A 12 -30.44 18.48 -3.58
CA ALA A 12 -29.02 18.77 -3.75
C ALA A 12 -28.18 18.39 -2.51
N ALA A 13 -28.67 18.75 -1.32
CA ALA A 13 -27.99 18.39 -0.07
C ALA A 13 -27.95 16.87 0.15
N ARG A 14 -29.01 16.13 -0.15
CA ARG A 14 -29.04 14.67 -0.09
C ARG A 14 -28.05 14.05 -1.08
N ALA A 15 -28.02 14.52 -2.32
CA ALA A 15 -27.07 14.04 -3.32
C ALA A 15 -25.60 14.27 -2.87
N ARG A 16 -25.31 15.38 -2.16
CA ARG A 16 -23.98 15.60 -1.57
C ARG A 16 -23.65 14.60 -0.46
N VAL A 17 -24.62 14.28 0.40
CA VAL A 17 -24.43 13.25 1.43
C VAL A 17 -24.13 11.89 0.80
N ASP A 18 -24.95 11.48 -0.19
CA ASP A 18 -24.73 10.21 -0.92
C ASP A 18 -23.35 10.18 -1.59
N GLY A 19 -22.91 11.33 -2.16
CA GLY A 19 -21.58 11.46 -2.74
C GLY A 19 -20.46 11.34 -1.71
N ALA A 20 -20.63 11.92 -0.53
CA ALA A 20 -19.66 11.82 0.56
C ALA A 20 -19.54 10.37 1.08
N ASP A 21 -20.66 9.65 1.20
CA ASP A 21 -20.67 8.24 1.58
C ASP A 21 -19.94 7.37 0.54
N ALA A 22 -20.14 7.66 -0.75
CA ALA A 22 -19.42 6.98 -1.82
C ALA A 22 -17.92 7.25 -1.78
N LEU A 23 -17.50 8.48 -1.49
CA LEU A 23 -16.08 8.82 -1.29
C LEU A 23 -15.48 8.10 -0.08
N ALA A 24 -16.23 7.99 1.02
CA ALA A 24 -15.79 7.21 2.19
C ALA A 24 -15.61 5.73 1.83
N GLN A 25 -16.49 5.17 1.02
CA GLN A 25 -16.33 3.80 0.52
C GLN A 25 -15.11 3.65 -0.41
N SER A 26 -14.86 4.62 -1.29
CA SER A 26 -13.67 4.65 -2.13
C SER A 26 -12.39 4.68 -1.30
N ALA A 27 -12.35 5.50 -0.26
CA ALA A 27 -11.22 5.57 0.67
C ALA A 27 -10.98 4.23 1.39
N ARG A 28 -12.05 3.52 1.78
CA ARG A 28 -11.92 2.18 2.40
C ARG A 28 -11.30 1.17 1.43
N VAL A 29 -11.72 1.17 0.17
CA VAL A 29 -11.16 0.28 -0.86
C VAL A 29 -9.67 0.57 -1.07
N SER A 30 -9.29 1.85 -1.18
CA SER A 30 -7.88 2.25 -1.29
C SER A 30 -7.07 1.83 -0.07
N LEU A 31 -7.60 2.04 1.14
CA LEU A 31 -6.91 1.64 2.37
C LEU A 31 -6.67 0.12 2.43
N VAL A 32 -7.65 -0.69 2.05
CA VAL A 32 -7.47 -2.16 2.00
C VAL A 32 -6.40 -2.55 0.97
N ALA A 33 -6.37 -1.90 -0.19
CA ALA A 33 -5.34 -2.13 -1.20
C ALA A 33 -3.94 -1.74 -0.69
N ASP A 34 -3.80 -0.61 0.01
CA ASP A 34 -2.53 -0.15 0.60
C ASP A 34 -2.04 -1.10 1.70
N VAL A 35 -2.96 -1.59 2.56
CA VAL A 35 -2.63 -2.61 3.57
C VAL A 35 -2.14 -3.89 2.89
N ALA A 36 -2.83 -4.37 1.86
CA ALA A 36 -2.42 -5.58 1.13
C ALA A 36 -1.05 -5.40 0.45
N ALA A 37 -0.83 -4.28 -0.24
CA ALA A 37 0.44 -3.95 -0.88
C ALA A 37 1.59 -3.89 0.13
N THR A 38 1.38 -3.21 1.27
CA THR A 38 2.38 -3.08 2.33
C THR A 38 2.66 -4.42 3.00
N TYR A 39 1.63 -5.26 3.20
CA TYR A 39 1.79 -6.62 3.71
C TYR A 39 2.68 -7.47 2.80
N HIS A 40 2.39 -7.47 1.50
CA HIS A 40 3.22 -8.21 0.53
C HIS A 40 4.64 -7.63 0.43
N GLY A 41 4.78 -6.30 0.51
CA GLY A 41 6.07 -5.62 0.58
C GLY A 41 6.90 -6.07 1.78
N LEU A 42 6.28 -6.16 2.97
CA LEU A 42 6.95 -6.65 4.17
C LEU A 42 7.36 -8.14 4.04
N ARG A 43 6.52 -8.99 3.45
CA ARG A 43 6.84 -10.40 3.19
C ARG A 43 8.04 -10.54 2.25
N LEU A 44 8.05 -9.80 1.16
CA LEU A 44 9.17 -9.76 0.23
C LEU A 44 10.45 -9.27 0.94
N CYS A 45 10.34 -8.21 1.72
CA CYS A 45 11.46 -7.66 2.48
C CYS A 45 12.07 -8.71 3.44
N GLN A 46 11.23 -9.47 4.16
CA GLN A 46 11.67 -10.55 5.05
C GLN A 46 12.42 -11.66 4.29
N SER A 47 11.92 -12.06 3.12
CA SER A 47 12.58 -13.04 2.25
C SER A 47 13.94 -12.52 1.76
N MET A 48 14.01 -11.27 1.33
CA MET A 48 15.26 -10.62 0.92
C MET A 48 16.25 -10.48 2.08
N LEU A 49 15.78 -10.21 3.30
CA LEU A 49 16.62 -10.14 4.49
C LEU A 49 17.26 -11.51 4.79
N ALA A 50 16.49 -12.59 4.68
CA ALA A 50 17.04 -13.95 4.88
C ALA A 50 18.13 -14.24 3.84
N THR A 51 17.89 -13.95 2.56
CA THR A 51 18.87 -14.15 1.48
C THR A 51 20.13 -13.28 1.67
N THR A 52 19.94 -12.01 2.01
CA THR A 52 21.05 -11.07 2.24
C THR A 52 21.89 -11.49 3.44
N THR A 53 21.25 -11.99 4.50
CA THR A 53 21.95 -12.53 5.69
C THR A 53 22.76 -13.76 5.34
N ALA A 54 22.22 -14.70 4.57
CA ALA A 54 22.95 -15.88 4.11
C ALA A 54 24.15 -15.51 3.22
N ALA A 55 23.97 -14.54 2.31
CA ALA A 55 25.05 -14.03 1.46
C ALA A 55 26.16 -13.33 2.28
N ALA A 56 25.80 -12.55 3.31
CA ALA A 56 26.77 -11.92 4.20
C ALA A 56 27.55 -12.96 5.02
N ALA A 57 26.91 -14.03 5.49
CA ALA A 57 27.57 -15.13 6.18
C ALA A 57 28.58 -15.84 5.27
N SER A 58 28.21 -16.14 4.02
CA SER A 58 29.10 -16.74 3.02
C SER A 58 30.32 -15.86 2.73
N ARG A 59 30.13 -14.54 2.56
CA ARG A 59 31.25 -13.59 2.37
C ARG A 59 32.15 -13.52 3.60
N GLY A 60 31.57 -13.59 4.81
CA GLY A 60 32.32 -13.65 6.06
C GLY A 60 33.21 -14.87 6.14
N GLU A 61 32.71 -16.03 5.73
CA GLU A 61 33.48 -17.28 5.70
C GLU A 61 34.59 -17.22 4.62
N THR A 62 34.31 -16.69 3.45
CA THR A 62 35.33 -16.45 2.42
C THR A 62 36.46 -15.55 2.93
N ALA A 63 36.12 -14.47 3.65
CA ALA A 63 37.12 -13.59 4.24
C ALA A 63 37.96 -14.30 5.32
N ARG A 64 37.33 -15.17 6.14
CA ARG A 64 38.03 -15.98 7.14
C ARG A 64 39.04 -16.92 6.50
N LEU A 65 38.62 -17.62 5.45
CA LEU A 65 39.52 -18.55 4.70
C LEU A 65 40.64 -17.80 3.99
N ALA A 66 40.36 -16.63 3.39
CA ALA A 66 41.35 -15.79 2.74
C ALA A 66 42.42 -15.28 3.73
N ARG A 67 42.05 -14.97 4.97
CA ARG A 67 43.03 -14.60 6.04
C ARG A 67 43.90 -15.77 6.42
N ILE A 68 43.34 -16.97 6.62
CA ILE A 68 44.11 -18.19 6.92
C ILE A 68 45.10 -18.48 5.81
N SER A 69 44.68 -18.41 4.56
CA SER A 69 45.51 -18.64 3.38
C SER A 69 46.65 -17.62 3.26
N ARG A 70 46.36 -16.33 3.56
CA ARG A 70 47.37 -15.26 3.63
C ARG A 70 48.39 -15.54 4.72
N ASP A 71 47.94 -15.92 5.91
CA ASP A 71 48.83 -16.15 7.07
C ASP A 71 49.70 -17.38 6.85
N ALA A 72 49.25 -18.33 6.04
CA ALA A 72 50.02 -19.48 5.58
C ALA A 72 50.93 -19.18 4.35
N GLY A 73 50.94 -17.96 3.83
CA GLY A 73 51.74 -17.53 2.70
C GLY A 73 51.22 -17.91 1.31
N PHE A 74 50.00 -18.48 1.20
CA PHE A 74 49.41 -18.93 -0.07
C PHE A 74 48.64 -17.85 -0.81
N THR A 75 48.28 -16.74 -0.15
CA THR A 75 47.46 -15.67 -0.73
C THR A 75 48.09 -14.32 -0.46
N ALA A 76 48.06 -13.43 -1.48
CA ALA A 76 48.56 -12.08 -1.32
C ALA A 76 47.74 -11.29 -0.29
N PRO A 77 48.38 -10.41 0.52
CA PRO A 77 47.70 -9.58 1.52
C PRO A 77 46.53 -8.74 0.92
N ALA A 78 46.72 -8.25 -0.31
CA ALA A 78 45.70 -7.44 -1.01
C ALA A 78 44.41 -8.26 -1.28
N THR A 79 44.54 -9.55 -1.64
CA THR A 79 43.38 -10.46 -1.88
C THR A 79 42.58 -10.68 -0.60
N ALA A 80 43.30 -10.91 0.53
CA ALA A 80 42.66 -11.07 1.84
C ALA A 80 41.94 -9.77 2.25
N ALA A 81 42.55 -8.61 2.05
CA ALA A 81 41.93 -7.32 2.34
C ALA A 81 40.68 -7.06 1.49
N LEU A 82 40.67 -7.47 0.21
CA LEU A 82 39.49 -7.38 -0.66
C LEU A 82 38.34 -8.28 -0.14
N ALA A 83 38.65 -9.49 0.30
CA ALA A 83 37.67 -10.38 0.90
C ALA A 83 37.07 -9.80 2.20
N ASP A 84 37.89 -9.18 3.05
CA ASP A 84 37.45 -8.47 4.26
C ASP A 84 36.53 -7.28 3.93
N ALA A 85 36.86 -6.49 2.91
CA ALA A 85 36.02 -5.39 2.44
C ALA A 85 34.67 -5.90 1.91
N SER A 86 34.67 -7.01 1.14
CA SER A 86 33.44 -7.65 0.66
C SER A 86 32.55 -8.16 1.81
N ALA A 87 33.15 -8.72 2.87
CA ALA A 87 32.41 -9.17 4.05
C ALA A 87 31.82 -7.96 4.82
N ALA A 88 32.55 -6.85 4.93
CA ALA A 88 32.06 -5.62 5.55
C ALA A 88 30.87 -5.02 4.76
N ASP A 89 30.95 -4.96 3.43
CA ASP A 89 29.85 -4.57 2.55
C ASP A 89 28.62 -5.48 2.76
N GLY A 90 28.83 -6.79 2.82
CA GLY A 90 27.74 -7.75 3.10
C GLY A 90 27.01 -7.46 4.41
N ARG A 91 27.75 -7.18 5.49
CA ARG A 91 27.15 -6.81 6.79
C ARG A 91 26.38 -5.49 6.70
N SER A 92 26.92 -4.47 6.01
CA SER A 92 26.24 -3.19 5.79
C SER A 92 24.89 -3.38 5.08
N ARG A 93 24.86 -4.23 4.04
CA ARG A 93 23.62 -4.57 3.32
C ARG A 93 22.55 -5.23 4.19
N VAL A 94 22.96 -6.09 5.12
CA VAL A 94 22.02 -6.71 6.09
C VAL A 94 21.39 -5.65 6.97
N VAL A 95 22.18 -4.67 7.48
CA VAL A 95 21.66 -3.58 8.32
C VAL A 95 20.67 -2.72 7.53
N GLN A 96 21.00 -2.35 6.29
CA GLN A 96 20.15 -1.57 5.42
C GLN A 96 18.83 -2.31 5.11
N GLN A 97 18.93 -3.61 4.78
CA GLN A 97 17.75 -4.42 4.49
C GLN A 97 16.84 -4.57 5.73
N ARG A 98 17.43 -4.72 6.91
CA ARG A 98 16.66 -4.75 8.17
C ARG A 98 15.91 -3.44 8.41
N ALA A 99 16.58 -2.29 8.24
CA ALA A 99 15.94 -0.99 8.38
C ALA A 99 14.80 -0.78 7.38
N ALA A 100 14.95 -1.28 6.14
CA ALA A 100 13.87 -1.25 5.15
C ALA A 100 12.65 -2.08 5.61
N CYS A 101 12.88 -3.27 6.19
CA CYS A 101 11.79 -4.10 6.72
C CYS A 101 11.10 -3.46 7.93
N ASP A 102 11.86 -2.79 8.79
CA ASP A 102 11.31 -2.04 9.94
C ASP A 102 10.42 -0.89 9.46
N THR A 103 10.82 -0.20 8.41
CA THR A 103 10.00 0.87 7.79
C THR A 103 8.69 0.32 7.25
N GLN A 104 8.70 -0.81 6.53
CA GLN A 104 7.49 -1.47 6.04
C GLN A 104 6.58 -1.93 7.18
N ARG A 105 7.15 -2.47 8.26
CA ARG A 105 6.39 -2.87 9.45
C ARG A 105 5.68 -1.68 10.09
N LYS A 106 6.38 -0.56 10.26
CA LYS A 106 5.79 0.67 10.80
C LYS A 106 4.72 1.28 9.89
N ALA A 107 4.88 1.17 8.59
CA ALA A 107 3.84 1.56 7.64
C ALA A 107 2.56 0.71 7.85
N LEU A 108 2.70 -0.59 8.08
CA LEU A 108 1.57 -1.45 8.38
C LEU A 108 0.89 -1.06 9.71
N VAL A 109 1.65 -0.71 10.74
CA VAL A 109 1.12 -0.17 12.01
C VAL A 109 0.30 1.09 11.74
N ALA A 110 0.83 2.02 10.97
CA ALA A 110 0.15 3.28 10.65
C ALA A 110 -1.16 3.07 9.87
N LEU A 111 -1.16 2.17 8.88
CA LEU A 111 -2.34 1.88 8.06
C LEU A 111 -3.43 1.11 8.81
N THR A 112 -3.05 0.23 9.74
CA THR A 112 -4.00 -0.65 10.43
C THR A 112 -4.40 -0.16 11.81
N GLY A 113 -3.61 0.74 12.42
CA GLY A 113 -3.78 1.14 13.82
C GLY A 113 -3.47 0.04 14.84
N MET A 114 -3.00 -1.13 14.39
CA MET A 114 -2.67 -2.25 15.27
C MET A 114 -1.30 -2.04 15.96
N PRO A 115 -1.13 -2.45 17.23
CA PRO A 115 0.16 -2.44 17.90
C PRO A 115 1.19 -3.31 17.16
N GLU A 116 2.43 -2.85 17.12
CA GLU A 116 3.54 -3.54 16.43
C GLU A 116 3.71 -5.01 16.85
N PRO A 117 3.64 -5.39 18.15
CA PRO A 117 3.73 -6.79 18.56
C PRO A 117 2.62 -7.69 17.96
N THR A 118 1.42 -7.13 17.78
CA THR A 118 0.29 -7.87 17.17
C THR A 118 0.56 -8.15 15.69
N ILE A 119 1.16 -7.18 14.97
CA ILE A 119 1.55 -7.36 13.59
C ILE A 119 2.65 -8.43 13.48
N GLU A 120 3.66 -8.38 14.36
CA GLU A 120 4.73 -9.38 14.39
C GLU A 120 4.20 -10.79 14.62
N GLN A 121 3.29 -10.98 15.56
CA GLN A 121 2.63 -12.27 15.81
C GLN A 121 1.87 -12.78 14.57
N LYS A 122 1.07 -11.90 13.93
CA LYS A 122 0.34 -12.26 12.70
C LYS A 122 1.29 -12.61 11.56
N MET A 123 2.40 -11.88 11.43
CA MET A 123 3.42 -12.16 10.41
C MET A 123 4.18 -13.45 10.66
N ALA A 124 4.39 -13.85 11.92
CA ALA A 124 5.06 -15.11 12.25
C ALA A 124 4.23 -16.34 11.86
N VAL A 125 2.91 -16.27 11.99
CA VAL A 125 2.00 -17.40 11.72
C VAL A 125 1.62 -17.52 10.24
N ALA A 126 1.54 -16.41 9.53
CA ALA A 126 1.06 -16.39 8.14
C ALA A 126 2.13 -16.93 7.19
N GLN A 127 1.98 -18.15 6.70
CA GLN A 127 2.71 -18.63 5.54
C GLN A 127 2.18 -17.90 4.29
N VAL A 128 3.08 -17.49 3.39
CA VAL A 128 2.68 -16.97 2.08
C VAL A 128 2.10 -18.14 1.30
N PRO A 129 0.80 -18.15 0.98
CA PRO A 129 0.27 -19.19 0.12
C PRO A 129 1.01 -19.14 -1.22
N PRO A 130 1.28 -20.28 -1.85
CA PRO A 130 1.82 -20.29 -3.20
C PRO A 130 0.88 -19.46 -4.08
N ALA A 131 1.45 -18.56 -4.89
CA ALA A 131 0.65 -17.77 -5.84
C ALA A 131 -0.16 -18.74 -6.70
N PRO A 132 -1.49 -18.66 -6.70
CA PRO A 132 -2.27 -19.55 -7.54
C PRO A 132 -1.93 -19.26 -9.00
N ALA A 133 -1.68 -20.30 -9.76
CA ALA A 133 -1.14 -20.25 -11.13
C ALA A 133 -2.06 -19.47 -12.12
N ALA A 134 -3.31 -19.23 -11.76
CA ALA A 134 -4.24 -18.37 -12.52
C ALA A 134 -5.33 -17.86 -11.57
N LEU A 135 -5.13 -16.66 -11.00
CA LEU A 135 -6.16 -16.07 -10.14
C LEU A 135 -7.30 -15.45 -10.94
N PHE A 136 -7.03 -14.83 -12.07
CA PHE A 136 -8.06 -14.18 -12.89
C PHE A 136 -7.64 -14.13 -14.36
N SER A 137 -8.40 -14.80 -15.23
CA SER A 137 -8.41 -14.50 -16.67
C SER A 137 -9.70 -13.74 -16.96
N ILE A 138 -9.68 -12.43 -16.82
CA ILE A 138 -10.80 -11.58 -17.19
C ILE A 138 -10.58 -11.14 -18.64
N ALA A 139 -11.16 -11.85 -19.59
CA ALA A 139 -11.03 -11.53 -21.02
C ALA A 139 -11.71 -10.19 -21.36
N ILE A 140 -12.79 -9.81 -20.68
CA ILE A 140 -13.52 -8.55 -20.88
C ILE A 140 -14.12 -8.12 -19.54
N LEU A 141 -13.83 -6.86 -19.12
CA LEU A 141 -14.55 -6.24 -18.01
C LEU A 141 -15.88 -5.68 -18.53
N PRO A 142 -17.05 -6.16 -18.03
CA PRO A 142 -18.33 -5.57 -18.41
C PRO A 142 -18.39 -4.10 -18.01
N ALA A 143 -18.93 -3.24 -18.87
CA ALA A 143 -19.06 -1.79 -18.58
C ALA A 143 -19.84 -1.52 -17.28
N ASN A 144 -20.73 -2.44 -16.89
CA ASN A 144 -21.48 -2.35 -15.62
C ASN A 144 -20.60 -2.43 -14.37
N THR A 145 -19.38 -2.99 -14.43
CA THR A 145 -18.47 -2.99 -13.28
C THR A 145 -17.89 -1.61 -13.02
N LEU A 146 -17.78 -0.76 -14.05
CA LEU A 146 -17.36 0.62 -13.89
C LEU A 146 -18.38 1.45 -13.09
N ARG A 147 -19.68 1.15 -13.26
CA ARG A 147 -20.76 1.80 -12.50
C ARG A 147 -20.79 1.42 -11.01
N GLN A 148 -20.16 0.30 -10.64
CA GLN A 148 -20.06 -0.15 -9.25
C GLN A 148 -18.90 0.54 -8.50
N ARG A 149 -18.08 1.32 -9.21
CA ARG A 149 -16.97 2.06 -8.59
C ARG A 149 -17.51 3.22 -7.75
N PRO A 150 -17.10 3.31 -6.47
CA PRO A 150 -17.59 4.37 -5.59
C PRO A 150 -17.20 5.78 -6.04
N ASP A 151 -16.04 5.95 -6.68
CA ASP A 151 -15.57 7.23 -7.21
C ASP A 151 -16.45 7.72 -8.40
N VAL A 152 -16.87 6.81 -9.27
CA VAL A 152 -17.81 7.11 -10.37
C VAL A 152 -19.17 7.50 -9.80
N TRP A 153 -19.66 6.74 -8.82
CA TRP A 153 -20.91 7.05 -8.13
C TRP A 153 -20.87 8.42 -7.44
N ALA A 154 -19.76 8.77 -6.77
CA ALA A 154 -19.59 10.07 -6.16
C ALA A 154 -19.65 11.22 -7.19
N ALA A 155 -19.03 11.04 -8.36
CA ALA A 155 -19.09 12.02 -9.46
C ALA A 155 -20.50 12.19 -10.00
N GLU A 156 -21.26 11.09 -10.16
CA GLU A 156 -22.69 11.14 -10.58
C GLU A 156 -23.54 11.89 -9.54
N ARG A 157 -23.32 11.68 -8.24
CA ARG A 157 -24.03 12.41 -7.17
C ARG A 157 -23.68 13.89 -7.16
N SER A 158 -22.43 14.24 -7.42
CA SER A 158 -22.01 15.64 -7.56
C SER A 158 -22.70 16.34 -8.74
N LEU A 159 -22.84 15.64 -9.86
CA LEU A 159 -23.58 16.16 -11.03
C LEU A 159 -25.05 16.38 -10.70
N LEU A 160 -25.71 15.44 -10.00
CA LEU A 160 -27.11 15.59 -9.59
C LEU A 160 -27.28 16.77 -8.63
N ALA A 161 -26.39 16.94 -7.66
CA ALA A 161 -26.42 18.07 -6.73
C ALA A 161 -26.31 19.41 -7.48
N ALA A 162 -25.38 19.53 -8.43
CA ALA A 162 -25.21 20.74 -9.23
C ALA A 162 -26.45 21.03 -10.10
N ARG A 163 -27.10 20.01 -10.66
CA ARG A 163 -28.34 20.15 -11.41
C ARG A 163 -29.48 20.66 -10.54
N ASP A 164 -29.67 20.10 -9.35
CA ASP A 164 -30.71 20.53 -8.44
C ASP A 164 -30.45 21.97 -7.93
N GLU A 165 -29.20 22.39 -7.83
CA GLU A 165 -28.85 23.81 -7.53
C GLU A 165 -29.22 24.75 -8.66
N ILE A 166 -29.04 24.36 -9.91
CA ILE A 166 -29.50 25.12 -11.08
C ILE A 166 -31.02 25.29 -11.04
N ASP A 167 -31.74 24.18 -10.82
CA ASP A 167 -33.21 24.18 -10.71
C ASP A 167 -33.68 25.05 -9.54
N ALA A 168 -32.95 25.04 -8.41
CA ALA A 168 -33.25 25.91 -7.26
C ALA A 168 -32.99 27.41 -7.57
N ALA A 169 -31.95 27.72 -8.33
CA ALA A 169 -31.63 29.07 -8.78
C ALA A 169 -32.68 29.59 -9.78
N ASP A 170 -33.12 28.73 -10.68
CA ASP A 170 -34.23 29.09 -11.61
C ASP A 170 -35.54 29.34 -10.85
N ALA A 171 -35.87 28.52 -9.87
CA ALA A 171 -37.02 28.72 -9.00
C ALA A 171 -36.93 30.02 -8.18
N ALA A 172 -35.73 30.52 -7.87
CA ALA A 172 -35.52 31.78 -7.16
C ALA A 172 -35.87 33.02 -7.99
N ARG A 173 -36.10 32.89 -9.30
CA ARG A 173 -36.57 33.97 -10.17
C ARG A 173 -38.04 34.36 -9.90
N TRP A 174 -38.79 33.52 -9.24
CA TRP A 174 -40.17 33.72 -8.88
C TRP A 174 -40.31 34.27 -7.46
N PRO A 175 -41.37 35.09 -7.18
CA PRO A 175 -41.57 35.67 -5.87
C PRO A 175 -41.68 34.58 -4.77
N ALA A 176 -40.96 34.76 -3.67
CA ALA A 176 -41.14 33.94 -2.49
C ALA A 176 -42.40 34.42 -1.73
N LEU A 177 -43.34 33.49 -1.56
CA LEU A 177 -44.49 33.74 -0.68
C LEU A 177 -44.15 33.21 0.73
N SER A 178 -44.13 34.12 1.69
CA SER A 178 -43.92 33.85 3.12
C SER A 178 -45.25 33.74 3.84
#